data_c57aa77d63607c19ee2334c569b09bcb
#
_entry.id   c57aa77d63607c19ee2334c569b09bcb
#
_cell.length_a   1.000
_cell.length_b   1.000
_cell.length_c   1.000
_cell.angle_alpha   90.00
_cell.angle_beta   90.00
_cell.angle_gamma   90.00
#
_symmetry.space_group_name_H-M   'P 1'
#
loop_
_entity.id
_entity.type
_entity.pdbx_description
1 polymer ?
#
loop_
_entity_poly.entity_id
_entity_poly.type
_entity_poly.pdbx_seq_one_letter_code
_entity_poly.pdbx_strand_id
1 'polypeptide(L)'
;MLKLAVIGKDVSKSDSGRMHTFILRGLGRDCSYELMSSSAEDFDTNAKKLLAEYDAFNVTIPYKLDIIPYLERTEGDAVTFGAVNTVKGGIGYNTDGAGFSLMLKNNGIDPAGRKVLVLGA
;
A
#
# COMPACT_ATOMS: atom_id res chain seq x y z
N MET A 1 2.36 14.44 -14.88
CA MET A 1 3.19 13.84 -13.80
C MET A 1 2.25 13.26 -12.76
N LEU A 2 2.41 11.98 -12.41
CA LEU A 2 1.58 11.33 -11.38
C LEU A 2 1.97 11.83 -9.99
N LYS A 3 0.98 12.17 -9.17
CA LYS A 3 1.18 12.58 -7.77
C LYS A 3 0.85 11.39 -6.87
N LEU A 4 1.87 10.80 -6.27
CA LEU A 4 1.79 9.59 -5.47
C LEU A 4 2.27 9.82 -4.03
N ALA A 5 1.85 8.95 -3.11
CA ALA A 5 2.30 9.01 -1.71
C ALA A 5 2.30 7.63 -1.03
N VAL A 6 2.88 7.58 0.15
CA VAL A 6 2.60 6.56 1.17
C VAL A 6 2.25 7.24 2.49
N ILE A 7 1.22 6.72 3.17
CA ILE A 7 0.85 7.15 4.52
C ILE A 7 1.05 6.01 5.53
N GLY A 8 1.63 6.34 6.66
CA GLY A 8 1.82 5.46 7.82
C GLY A 8 2.19 6.26 9.05
N LYS A 9 2.38 5.61 10.19
CA LYS A 9 2.76 6.30 11.44
C LYS A 9 4.14 6.96 11.31
N ASP A 10 5.12 6.21 10.82
CA ASP A 10 6.46 6.71 10.49
C ASP A 10 6.94 6.04 9.21
N VAL A 11 6.94 6.80 8.12
CA VAL A 11 7.39 6.36 6.81
C VAL A 11 8.65 7.09 6.34
N SER A 12 9.32 7.80 7.24
CA SER A 12 10.52 8.61 6.94
C SER A 12 11.66 7.80 6.30
N LYS A 13 11.74 6.50 6.62
CA LYS A 13 12.76 5.57 6.09
C LYS A 13 12.21 4.62 5.02
N SER A 14 11.00 4.86 4.49
CA SER A 14 10.39 3.99 3.49
C SER A 14 11.11 4.09 2.14
N ASP A 15 11.44 2.95 1.56
CA ASP A 15 11.99 2.87 0.19
C ASP A 15 10.91 2.97 -0.90
N SER A 16 9.63 3.06 -0.54
CA SER A 16 8.52 3.10 -1.50
C SER A 16 8.68 4.20 -2.54
N GLY A 17 9.10 5.39 -2.13
CA GLY A 17 9.32 6.51 -3.07
C GLY A 17 10.39 6.20 -4.12
N ARG A 18 11.53 5.66 -3.69
CA ARG A 18 12.62 5.25 -4.60
C ARG A 18 12.18 4.16 -5.56
N MET A 19 11.51 3.14 -5.03
CA MET A 19 11.04 1.98 -5.81
C MET A 19 10.03 2.40 -6.87
N HIS A 20 8.97 3.12 -6.49
CA HIS A 20 7.93 3.55 -7.43
C HIS A 20 8.47 4.52 -8.48
N THR A 21 9.32 5.47 -8.09
CA THR A 21 9.96 6.40 -9.03
C THR A 21 10.83 5.65 -10.05
N PHE A 22 11.61 4.68 -9.60
CA PHE A 22 12.45 3.86 -10.49
C PHE A 22 11.59 3.05 -11.49
N ILE A 23 10.56 2.36 -11.02
CA ILE A 23 9.66 1.55 -11.86
C ILE A 23 8.94 2.42 -12.88
N LEU A 24 8.35 3.54 -12.45
CA LEU A 24 7.57 4.41 -13.33
C LEU A 24 8.44 5.08 -14.39
N ARG A 25 9.65 5.51 -14.05
CA ARG A 25 10.61 6.02 -15.03
C ARG A 25 10.98 4.96 -16.06
N GLY A 26 11.19 3.71 -15.65
CA GLY A 26 11.42 2.59 -16.55
C GLY A 26 10.25 2.34 -17.52
N LEU A 27 9.04 2.73 -17.13
CA LEU A 27 7.83 2.69 -17.96
C LEU A 27 7.56 4.00 -18.73
N GLY A 28 8.52 4.93 -18.75
CA GLY A 28 8.38 6.22 -19.43
C GLY A 28 7.37 7.17 -18.76
N ARG A 29 7.14 7.03 -17.45
CA ARG A 29 6.22 7.87 -16.68
C ARG A 29 6.93 8.64 -15.57
N ASP A 30 6.65 9.93 -15.49
CA ASP A 30 7.12 10.77 -14.39
C ASP A 30 6.12 10.76 -13.22
N CYS A 31 6.66 10.75 -12.01
CA CYS A 31 5.88 10.88 -10.79
C CYS A 31 6.60 11.72 -9.73
N SER A 32 5.81 12.35 -8.87
CA SER A 32 6.23 12.75 -7.53
C SER A 32 5.73 11.71 -6.53
N TYR A 33 6.54 11.40 -5.52
CA TYR A 33 6.16 10.45 -4.48
C TYR A 33 6.47 11.04 -3.11
N GLU A 34 5.44 11.24 -2.29
CA GLU A 34 5.56 11.83 -0.95
C GLU A 34 5.56 10.74 0.13
N LEU A 35 6.42 10.89 1.13
CA LEU A 35 6.43 10.07 2.35
C LEU A 35 5.67 10.83 3.44
N MET A 36 4.43 10.46 3.71
CA MET A 36 3.54 11.13 4.64
C MET A 36 3.45 10.38 5.96
N SER A 37 4.27 10.78 6.93
CA SER A 37 4.11 10.31 8.31
C SER A 37 2.91 11.02 8.95
N SER A 38 2.05 10.27 9.62
CA SER A 38 0.81 10.77 10.22
C SER A 38 0.61 10.23 11.63
N SER A 39 0.30 11.12 12.57
CA SER A 39 -0.24 10.70 13.86
C SER A 39 -1.67 10.16 13.72
N ALA A 40 -2.18 9.47 14.74
CA ALA A 40 -3.57 9.03 14.75
C ALA A 40 -4.56 10.22 14.74
N GLU A 41 -4.18 11.33 15.36
CA GLU A 41 -4.98 12.56 15.43
C GLU A 41 -5.09 13.24 14.06
N ASP A 42 -4.00 13.22 13.27
CA ASP A 42 -3.94 13.86 11.95
C ASP A 42 -4.44 12.96 10.82
N PHE A 43 -4.68 11.67 11.10
CA PHE A 43 -4.99 10.69 10.06
C PHE A 43 -6.24 11.06 9.25
N ASP A 44 -7.31 11.51 9.90
CA ASP A 44 -8.55 11.93 9.22
C ASP A 44 -8.28 13.04 8.17
N THR A 45 -7.55 14.06 8.57
CA THR A 45 -7.19 15.18 7.69
C THR A 45 -6.30 14.72 6.54
N ASN A 46 -5.30 13.90 6.84
CA ASN A 46 -4.35 13.40 5.86
C ASN A 46 -5.00 12.41 4.87
N ALA A 47 -5.89 11.54 5.32
CA ALA A 47 -6.62 10.62 4.46
C ALA A 47 -7.51 11.37 3.45
N LYS A 48 -8.25 12.36 3.90
CA LYS A 48 -9.07 13.23 3.04
C LYS A 48 -8.22 14.00 2.02
N LYS A 49 -7.08 14.54 2.45
CA LYS A 49 -6.13 15.23 1.56
C LYS A 49 -5.62 14.28 0.47
N LEU A 50 -5.21 13.07 0.84
CA LEU A 50 -4.71 12.07 -0.11
C LEU A 50 -5.76 11.71 -1.16
N LEU A 51 -7.00 11.47 -0.74
CA LEU A 51 -8.11 11.16 -1.65
C LEU A 51 -8.45 12.30 -2.62
N ALA A 52 -8.30 13.55 -2.17
CA ALA A 52 -8.61 14.73 -2.99
C ALA A 52 -7.49 15.14 -3.94
N GLU A 53 -6.22 14.95 -3.56
CA GLU A 53 -5.10 15.59 -4.24
C GLU A 53 -4.14 14.62 -4.93
N TYR A 54 -4.23 13.30 -4.69
CA TYR A 54 -3.27 12.32 -5.22
C TYR A 54 -3.94 11.35 -6.19
N ASP A 55 -3.20 10.97 -7.23
CA ASP A 55 -3.68 9.99 -8.22
C ASP A 55 -3.80 8.58 -7.64
N ALA A 56 -2.86 8.24 -6.76
CA ALA A 56 -2.88 6.99 -6.00
C ALA A 56 -1.92 7.10 -4.79
N PHE A 57 -2.14 6.27 -3.78
CA PHE A 57 -1.25 6.21 -2.64
C PHE A 57 -1.22 4.83 -1.98
N ASN A 58 -0.11 4.56 -1.30
CA ASN A 58 0.03 3.37 -0.46
C ASN A 58 -0.37 3.68 0.98
N VAL A 59 -0.84 2.65 1.68
CA VAL A 59 -1.17 2.71 3.10
C VAL A 59 -0.39 1.63 3.82
N THR A 60 0.30 2.02 4.90
CA THR A 60 1.06 1.09 5.73
C THR A 60 0.66 1.19 7.20
N ILE A 61 1.34 0.47 8.05
CA ILE A 61 1.07 0.37 9.49
C ILE A 61 0.97 1.77 10.13
N PRO A 62 -0.06 2.00 10.97
CA PRO A 62 -1.13 1.09 11.40
C PRO A 62 -2.42 1.23 10.60
N TYR A 63 -2.47 2.02 9.53
CA TYR A 63 -3.67 2.59 8.91
C TYR A 63 -4.33 1.74 7.83
N LYS A 64 -3.89 0.50 7.59
CA LYS A 64 -4.44 -0.37 6.54
C LYS A 64 -5.92 -0.74 6.72
N LEU A 65 -6.42 -0.69 7.96
CA LEU A 65 -7.83 -0.86 8.28
C LEU A 65 -8.54 0.48 8.39
N ASP A 66 -7.88 1.47 9.00
CA ASP A 66 -8.47 2.77 9.31
C ASP A 66 -8.81 3.58 8.04
N ILE A 67 -8.16 3.29 6.91
CA ILE A 67 -8.44 3.96 5.64
C ILE A 67 -9.77 3.49 5.00
N ILE A 68 -10.24 2.27 5.31
CA ILE A 68 -11.40 1.65 4.65
C ILE A 68 -12.66 2.52 4.72
N PRO A 69 -13.03 3.12 5.86
CA PRO A 69 -14.22 3.98 5.96
C PRO A 69 -14.22 5.21 5.05
N TYR A 70 -13.06 5.61 4.54
CA TYR A 70 -12.89 6.78 3.65
C TYR A 70 -13.05 6.41 2.17
N LEU A 71 -13.06 5.13 1.84
CA LEU A 71 -13.06 4.63 0.47
C LEU A 71 -14.50 4.40 -0.03
N GLU A 72 -14.69 4.48 -1.34
CA GLU A 72 -15.96 4.12 -1.96
C GLU A 72 -16.23 2.62 -1.82
N ARG A 73 -15.20 1.80 -2.00
CA ARG A 73 -15.23 0.34 -1.86
C ARG A 73 -13.83 -0.26 -1.78
N THR A 74 -13.76 -1.51 -1.45
CA THR A 74 -12.55 -2.34 -1.59
C THR A 74 -12.74 -3.40 -2.66
N GLU A 75 -11.66 -3.81 -3.32
CA GLU A 75 -11.68 -4.83 -4.38
C GLU A 75 -10.58 -5.87 -4.19
N GLY A 76 -10.79 -7.05 -4.80
CA GLY A 76 -9.83 -8.15 -4.81
C GLY A 76 -9.45 -8.63 -3.40
N ASP A 77 -8.16 -8.84 -3.18
CA ASP A 77 -7.63 -9.34 -1.91
C ASP A 77 -7.90 -8.42 -0.72
N ALA A 78 -8.14 -7.12 -0.95
CA ALA A 78 -8.53 -6.21 0.13
C ALA A 78 -9.86 -6.60 0.78
N VAL A 79 -10.80 -7.17 0.01
CA VAL A 79 -12.06 -7.69 0.54
C VAL A 79 -11.81 -8.91 1.43
N THR A 80 -10.96 -9.82 0.96
CA THR A 80 -10.64 -11.07 1.66
C THR A 80 -9.87 -10.81 2.96
N PHE A 81 -8.89 -9.92 2.91
CA PHE A 81 -8.00 -9.65 4.06
C PHE A 81 -8.57 -8.59 5.01
N GLY A 82 -9.58 -7.81 4.58
CA GLY A 82 -10.10 -6.70 5.36
C GLY A 82 -9.06 -5.60 5.63
N ALA A 83 -8.10 -5.44 4.74
CA ALA A 83 -7.00 -4.49 4.87
C ALA A 83 -6.60 -3.94 3.50
N VAL A 84 -6.23 -2.65 3.45
CA VAL A 84 -5.87 -1.92 2.24
C VAL A 84 -4.43 -1.44 2.34
N ASN A 85 -3.61 -1.72 1.32
CA ASN A 85 -2.26 -1.18 1.21
C ASN A 85 -2.08 -0.23 0.01
N THR A 86 -3.07 -0.16 -0.88
CA THR A 86 -3.02 0.66 -2.08
C THR A 86 -4.39 1.25 -2.36
N VAL A 87 -4.44 2.55 -2.64
CA VAL A 87 -5.67 3.27 -3.00
C VAL A 87 -5.48 3.96 -4.33
N LYS A 88 -6.47 3.84 -5.22
CA LYS A 88 -6.53 4.56 -6.49
C LYS A 88 -7.99 4.89 -6.82
N GLY A 89 -8.28 6.17 -7.12
CA GLY A 89 -9.63 6.61 -7.51
C GLY A 89 -10.69 6.27 -6.46
N GLY A 90 -10.39 6.39 -5.17
CA GLY A 90 -11.32 6.05 -4.08
C GLY A 90 -11.51 4.55 -3.82
N ILE A 91 -10.84 3.68 -4.55
CA ILE A 91 -10.96 2.22 -4.42
C ILE A 91 -9.72 1.67 -3.71
N GLY A 92 -9.95 0.80 -2.72
CA GLY A 92 -8.89 0.14 -1.95
C GLY A 92 -8.54 -1.25 -2.47
N TYR A 93 -7.25 -1.52 -2.55
CA TYR A 93 -6.66 -2.80 -2.97
C TYR A 93 -5.69 -3.31 -1.92
N ASN A 94 -5.38 -4.61 -1.99
CA ASN A 94 -4.28 -5.19 -1.23
C ASN A 94 -3.38 -6.02 -2.14
N THR A 95 -2.12 -5.65 -2.23
CA THR A 95 -1.10 -6.32 -3.05
C THR A 95 -0.10 -7.13 -2.22
N ASP A 96 -0.23 -7.13 -0.89
CA ASP A 96 0.72 -7.80 0.02
C ASP A 96 0.70 -9.31 -0.17
N GLY A 97 -0.49 -9.93 -0.25
CA GLY A 97 -0.64 -11.37 -0.44
C GLY A 97 -0.11 -11.85 -1.78
N ALA A 98 -0.48 -11.15 -2.86
CA ALA A 98 0.00 -11.47 -4.21
C ALA A 98 1.53 -11.31 -4.31
N GLY A 99 2.08 -10.25 -3.72
CA GLY A 99 3.52 -10.00 -3.67
C GLY A 99 4.27 -11.09 -2.92
N PHE A 100 3.76 -11.50 -1.76
CA PHE A 100 4.34 -12.59 -0.97
C PHE A 100 4.30 -13.92 -1.73
N SER A 101 3.17 -14.25 -2.35
CA SER A 101 3.02 -15.47 -3.16
C SER A 101 3.99 -15.50 -4.34
N LEU A 102 4.15 -14.36 -5.02
CA LEU A 102 5.09 -14.24 -6.12
C LEU A 102 6.55 -14.40 -5.66
N MET A 103 6.89 -13.85 -4.51
CA MET A 103 8.22 -14.00 -3.89
C MET A 103 8.52 -15.48 -3.61
N LEU A 104 7.59 -16.23 -3.01
CA LEU A 104 7.76 -17.67 -2.79
C LEU A 104 7.99 -18.41 -4.09
N LYS A 105 7.14 -18.18 -5.10
CA LYS A 105 7.23 -18.79 -6.42
C LYS A 105 8.58 -18.53 -7.09
N ASN A 106 9.04 -17.29 -7.06
CA ASN A 106 10.31 -16.88 -7.68
C ASN A 106 11.53 -17.52 -6.99
N ASN A 107 11.38 -17.94 -5.73
CA ASN A 107 12.41 -18.64 -4.97
C ASN A 107 12.22 -20.18 -4.97
N GLY A 108 11.32 -20.72 -5.78
CA GLY A 108 11.07 -22.16 -5.87
C GLY A 108 10.42 -22.75 -4.61
N ILE A 109 9.75 -21.93 -3.80
CA ILE A 109 9.13 -22.36 -2.56
C ILE A 109 7.64 -22.60 -2.82
N ASP A 110 7.20 -23.87 -2.70
CA ASP A 110 5.78 -24.23 -2.69
C ASP A 110 5.35 -24.58 -1.26
N PRO A 111 4.45 -23.81 -0.64
CA PRO A 111 3.97 -24.07 0.72
C PRO A 111 2.92 -25.18 0.77
N ALA A 112 2.38 -25.63 -0.37
CA ALA A 112 1.32 -26.66 -0.39
C ALA A 112 1.79 -27.96 0.28
N GLY A 113 1.00 -28.46 1.22
CA GLY A 113 1.30 -29.68 1.97
C GLY A 113 2.47 -29.57 2.97
N ARG A 114 3.02 -28.37 3.18
CA ARG A 114 4.14 -28.14 4.12
C ARG A 114 3.64 -27.61 5.47
N LYS A 115 4.41 -27.89 6.51
CA LYS A 115 4.23 -27.21 7.81
C LYS A 115 4.87 -25.84 7.73
N VAL A 116 4.09 -24.80 8.00
CA VAL A 116 4.53 -23.41 7.95
C VAL A 116 4.42 -22.80 9.34
N LEU A 117 5.47 -22.12 9.79
CA LEU A 117 5.46 -21.33 11.01
C LEU A 117 5.52 -19.85 10.64
N VAL A 118 4.57 -19.07 11.15
CA VAL A 118 4.56 -17.60 11.00
C VAL A 118 4.96 -16.98 12.33
N LEU A 119 6.04 -16.20 12.32
CA LEU A 119 6.53 -15.46 13.50
C LEU A 119 6.02 -14.02 13.43
N GLY A 120 5.42 -13.53 14.52
CA GLY A 120 4.92 -12.16 14.62
C GLY A 120 3.57 -11.93 13.92
N ALA A 121 2.75 -12.95 13.90
CA ALA A 121 1.38 -12.82 13.39
C ALA A 121 0.45 -12.18 14.43
#